data_d110d298f4c917216727b5a08b571085
#
_entry.id   d110d298f4c917216727b5a08b571085
#
_cell.length_a   1.000
_cell.length_b   1.000
_cell.length_c   1.000
_cell.angle_alpha   90.00
_cell.angle_beta   90.00
_cell.angle_gamma   90.00
#
_symmetry.space_group_name_H-M   'P 1'
#
loop_
_entity.id
_entity.type
_entity.pdbx_description
1 polymer ?
#
loop_
_entity_poly.entity_id
_entity_poly.type
_entity_poly.pdbx_seq_one_letter_code
_entity_poly.pdbx_strand_id
1 'polypeptide(L)'
;MTINEQLEDARRLIEGSGSNPTSKQIADGAKIVRGLAENGDCVDAWRYMLECHERGIGPFKTNKFRRAAKEAIARLDAIRRWSDEHKGRFSVDLSWCDDRVIREAMLNQYANARRQRDKFVENCVKSRISDGKFRAAAVRLGLDWDKRHHMSQTQAFAIIEFTTMYDDSDGFIPIVRGMEKTKPGLDPDYDAAMQMHARLHYTWSKVLEMRSGCGIKCLDMLTGEDFFLFERNLSKSPELKGCIIASGVMPLGDCFMHTGFSIPFPGGGAGDDSAERMLDGLLADLKTTTKRPVVLSKEQTASFAAVTIKSWLAAGIDDYMRIEYK
;
A
#
# COMPACT_ATOMS: atom_id res chain seq x y z
N MET A 1 9.14 29.09 -9.42
CA MET A 1 8.44 29.30 -8.12
C MET A 1 8.34 27.94 -7.43
N THR A 2 8.89 27.84 -6.24
CA THR A 2 8.84 26.60 -5.44
C THR A 2 7.44 26.36 -4.88
N ILE A 3 7.15 25.15 -4.40
CA ILE A 3 5.86 24.82 -3.75
C ILE A 3 5.61 25.76 -2.55
N ASN A 4 6.66 26.06 -1.77
CA ASN A 4 6.52 26.96 -0.62
C ASN A 4 6.21 28.40 -1.04
N GLU A 5 6.84 28.92 -2.07
CA GLU A 5 6.51 30.24 -2.62
C GLU A 5 5.07 30.32 -3.12
N GLN A 6 4.61 29.29 -3.82
CA GLN A 6 3.21 29.20 -4.27
C GLN A 6 2.22 29.15 -3.11
N LEU A 7 2.54 28.43 -2.04
CA LEU A 7 1.69 28.34 -0.85
C LEU A 7 1.63 29.69 -0.12
N GLU A 8 2.74 30.38 0.03
CA GLU A 8 2.79 31.71 0.65
C GLU A 8 2.03 32.77 -0.18
N ASP A 9 2.14 32.73 -1.50
CA ASP A 9 1.37 33.63 -2.36
C ASP A 9 -0.14 33.33 -2.25
N ALA A 10 -0.51 32.07 -2.19
CA ALA A 10 -1.91 31.67 -2.00
C ALA A 10 -2.44 32.12 -0.63
N ARG A 11 -1.65 32.04 0.43
CA ARG A 11 -1.98 32.56 1.77
C ARG A 11 -2.26 34.05 1.74
N ARG A 12 -1.38 34.84 1.09
CA ARG A 12 -1.56 36.29 0.90
C ARG A 12 -2.86 36.62 0.18
N LEU A 13 -3.23 35.83 -0.81
CA LEU A 13 -4.51 36.02 -1.52
C LEU A 13 -5.72 35.72 -0.65
N ILE A 14 -5.66 34.73 0.23
CA ILE A 14 -6.77 34.30 1.08
C ILE A 14 -6.91 35.20 2.31
N GLU A 15 -5.81 35.59 2.93
CA GLU A 15 -5.80 36.33 4.19
C GLU A 15 -5.72 37.86 4.00
N GLY A 16 -5.28 38.30 2.82
CA GLY A 16 -5.03 39.71 2.52
C GLY A 16 -3.65 40.18 3.06
N SER A 17 -3.01 41.03 2.30
CA SER A 17 -1.76 41.68 2.70
C SER A 17 -2.04 43.11 3.17
N GLY A 18 -2.71 43.26 4.34
CA GLY A 18 -3.01 44.58 4.93
C GLY A 18 -4.35 45.20 4.50
N SER A 19 -5.16 44.56 3.68
CA SER A 19 -6.52 44.93 3.34
C SER A 19 -7.42 43.67 3.29
N ASN A 20 -8.72 43.83 3.50
CA ASN A 20 -9.64 42.70 3.36
C ASN A 20 -9.61 42.14 1.94
N PRO A 21 -9.35 40.84 1.75
CA PRO A 21 -9.27 40.23 0.44
C PRO A 21 -10.65 40.24 -0.25
N THR A 22 -10.66 40.45 -1.54
CA THR A 22 -11.85 40.32 -2.37
C THR A 22 -12.26 38.86 -2.53
N SER A 23 -13.55 38.61 -2.79
CA SER A 23 -14.04 37.23 -3.04
C SER A 23 -13.27 36.54 -4.19
N LYS A 24 -12.81 37.29 -5.20
CA LYS A 24 -11.99 36.76 -6.30
C LYS A 24 -10.62 36.31 -5.82
N GLN A 25 -9.93 37.14 -5.02
CA GLN A 25 -8.62 36.79 -4.45
C GLN A 25 -8.70 35.53 -3.58
N ILE A 26 -9.72 35.44 -2.74
CA ILE A 26 -9.96 34.24 -1.91
C ILE A 26 -10.18 33.00 -2.81
N ALA A 27 -10.96 33.12 -3.88
CA ALA A 27 -11.20 31.99 -4.80
C ALA A 27 -9.94 31.56 -5.56
N ASP A 28 -9.15 32.53 -6.04
CA ASP A 28 -7.90 32.26 -6.76
C ASP A 28 -6.86 31.62 -5.83
N GLY A 29 -6.67 32.13 -4.62
CA GLY A 29 -5.81 31.55 -3.61
C GLY A 29 -6.24 30.13 -3.20
N ALA A 30 -7.53 29.93 -3.00
CA ALA A 30 -8.08 28.61 -2.69
C ALA A 30 -7.86 27.57 -3.79
N LYS A 31 -7.91 27.99 -5.05
CA LYS A 31 -7.63 27.13 -6.21
C LYS A 31 -6.16 26.70 -6.22
N ILE A 32 -5.23 27.61 -5.92
CA ILE A 32 -3.79 27.31 -5.84
C ILE A 32 -3.54 26.31 -4.70
N VAL A 33 -4.04 26.61 -3.49
CA VAL A 33 -3.84 25.72 -2.32
C VAL A 33 -4.40 24.33 -2.58
N ARG A 34 -5.59 24.23 -3.18
CA ARG A 34 -6.19 22.95 -3.54
C ARG A 34 -5.35 22.21 -4.57
N GLY A 35 -4.83 22.89 -5.58
CA GLY A 35 -3.93 22.29 -6.57
C GLY A 35 -2.65 21.74 -5.95
N LEU A 36 -2.04 22.46 -5.00
CA LEU A 36 -0.86 21.99 -4.26
C LEU A 36 -1.17 20.81 -3.35
N ALA A 37 -2.35 20.80 -2.73
CA ALA A 37 -2.78 19.73 -1.84
C ALA A 37 -3.11 18.44 -2.61
N GLU A 38 -3.97 18.52 -3.62
CA GLU A 38 -4.55 17.37 -4.32
C GLU A 38 -3.62 16.80 -5.40
N ASN A 39 -2.87 17.66 -6.11
CA ASN A 39 -2.01 17.26 -7.22
C ASN A 39 -0.51 17.24 -6.85
N GLY A 40 -0.12 17.94 -5.80
CA GLY A 40 1.27 18.06 -5.35
C GLY A 40 1.59 17.31 -4.08
N ASP A 41 0.62 16.59 -3.49
CA ASP A 41 0.75 15.89 -2.19
C ASP A 41 1.41 16.76 -1.08
N CYS A 42 1.14 18.07 -1.12
CA CYS A 42 1.72 19.02 -0.19
C CYS A 42 0.97 19.00 1.15
N VAL A 43 1.58 18.42 2.19
CA VAL A 43 0.99 18.31 3.52
C VAL A 43 0.69 19.69 4.13
N ASP A 44 1.54 20.68 3.90
CA ASP A 44 1.36 22.02 4.45
C ASP A 44 0.19 22.77 3.77
N ALA A 45 -0.08 22.48 2.49
CA ALA A 45 -1.28 22.96 1.82
C ALA A 45 -2.55 22.35 2.45
N TRP A 46 -2.56 21.05 2.74
CA TRP A 46 -3.67 20.40 3.45
C TRP A 46 -3.86 20.95 4.86
N ARG A 47 -2.78 21.19 5.62
CA ARG A 47 -2.84 21.80 6.96
C ARG A 47 -3.42 23.20 6.90
N TYR A 48 -2.96 24.01 5.96
CA TYR A 48 -3.49 25.35 5.77
C TYR A 48 -4.98 25.37 5.38
N MET A 49 -5.40 24.46 4.50
CA MET A 49 -6.83 24.31 4.18
C MET A 49 -7.67 23.92 5.41
N LEU A 50 -7.14 23.05 6.28
CA LEU A 50 -7.81 22.67 7.53
C LEU A 50 -7.89 23.86 8.51
N GLU A 51 -6.82 24.63 8.64
CA GLU A 51 -6.79 25.87 9.42
C GLU A 51 -7.83 26.88 8.93
N CYS A 52 -7.91 27.10 7.60
CA CYS A 52 -8.93 27.93 6.99
C CYS A 52 -10.35 27.44 7.32
N HIS A 53 -10.56 26.12 7.32
CA HIS A 53 -11.84 25.53 7.72
C HIS A 53 -12.19 25.86 9.17
N GLU A 54 -11.26 25.69 10.10
CA GLU A 54 -11.46 25.95 11.53
C GLU A 54 -11.70 27.44 11.81
N ARG A 55 -11.06 28.32 11.07
CA ARG A 55 -11.24 29.78 11.13
C ARG A 55 -12.46 30.28 10.34
N GLY A 56 -13.16 29.40 9.62
CA GLY A 56 -14.30 29.76 8.77
C GLY A 56 -13.96 30.61 7.55
N ILE A 57 -12.71 30.56 7.09
CA ILE A 57 -12.19 31.36 5.98
C ILE A 57 -12.34 30.60 4.65
N GLY A 58 -12.78 31.29 3.60
CA GLY A 58 -12.83 30.80 2.23
C GLY A 58 -13.82 29.66 1.98
N PRO A 59 -13.63 28.85 0.91
CA PRO A 59 -14.58 27.84 0.47
C PRO A 59 -14.46 26.50 1.20
N PHE A 60 -13.58 26.38 2.19
CA PHE A 60 -13.26 25.12 2.86
C PHE A 60 -14.18 24.77 4.04
N LYS A 61 -15.46 25.18 3.99
CA LYS A 61 -16.37 25.15 5.16
C LYS A 61 -17.12 23.82 5.37
N THR A 62 -17.01 22.85 4.48
CA THR A 62 -17.82 21.62 4.57
C THR A 62 -17.16 20.55 5.44
N ASN A 63 -18.00 19.83 6.22
CA ASN A 63 -17.51 18.69 7.02
C ASN A 63 -16.86 17.58 6.17
N LYS A 64 -17.34 17.38 4.93
CA LYS A 64 -16.74 16.47 3.97
C LYS A 64 -15.29 16.87 3.66
N PHE A 65 -15.06 18.15 3.47
CA PHE A 65 -13.72 18.70 3.23
C PHE A 65 -12.81 18.49 4.45
N ARG A 66 -13.30 18.84 5.66
CA ARG A 66 -12.54 18.65 6.92
C ARG A 66 -12.08 17.20 7.09
N ARG A 67 -12.95 16.25 6.79
CA ARG A 67 -12.63 14.82 6.86
C ARG A 67 -11.54 14.45 5.85
N ALA A 68 -11.68 14.85 4.58
CA ALA A 68 -10.70 14.59 3.53
C ALA A 68 -9.32 15.18 3.86
N ALA A 69 -9.29 16.44 4.38
CA ALA A 69 -8.05 17.08 4.79
C ALA A 69 -7.34 16.33 5.93
N LYS A 70 -8.08 15.92 6.97
CA LYS A 70 -7.53 15.14 8.08
C LYS A 70 -6.97 13.77 7.61
N GLU A 71 -7.69 13.09 6.74
CA GLU A 71 -7.27 11.82 6.15
C GLU A 71 -6.00 11.99 5.30
N ALA A 72 -5.94 13.03 4.46
CA ALA A 72 -4.76 13.34 3.64
C ALA A 72 -3.55 13.70 4.50
N ILE A 73 -3.71 14.56 5.51
CA ILE A 73 -2.63 14.92 6.44
C ILE A 73 -2.10 13.67 7.16
N ALA A 74 -3.00 12.86 7.72
CA ALA A 74 -2.61 11.63 8.41
C ALA A 74 -1.85 10.68 7.50
N ARG A 75 -2.26 10.54 6.24
CA ARG A 75 -1.57 9.76 5.21
C ARG A 75 -0.18 10.31 4.93
N LEU A 76 -0.05 11.59 4.62
CA LEU A 76 1.22 12.22 4.25
C LEU A 76 2.19 12.25 5.43
N ASP A 77 1.71 12.52 6.65
CA ASP A 77 2.53 12.44 7.85
C ASP A 77 2.96 10.99 8.17
N ALA A 78 2.14 10.00 7.86
CA ALA A 78 2.52 8.59 7.98
C ALA A 78 3.59 8.21 6.96
N ILE A 79 3.46 8.66 5.72
CA ILE A 79 4.46 8.48 4.65
C ILE A 79 5.78 9.12 5.05
N ARG A 80 5.76 10.38 5.53
CA ARG A 80 6.96 11.08 5.95
C ARG A 80 7.64 10.38 7.12
N ARG A 81 6.88 10.01 8.16
CA ARG A 81 7.43 9.25 9.30
C ARG A 81 8.02 7.93 8.84
N TRP A 82 7.33 7.19 7.99
CA TRP A 82 7.84 5.95 7.43
C TRP A 82 9.14 6.17 6.65
N SER A 83 9.18 7.18 5.78
CA SER A 83 10.39 7.56 5.03
C SER A 83 11.54 7.97 5.95
N ASP A 84 11.26 8.76 7.01
CA ASP A 84 12.28 9.21 7.95
C ASP A 84 12.78 8.06 8.84
N GLU A 85 11.90 7.17 9.29
CA GLU A 85 12.24 5.97 10.09
C GLU A 85 13.05 4.94 9.29
N HIS A 86 12.86 4.89 7.97
CA HIS A 86 13.50 3.90 7.08
C HIS A 86 14.57 4.51 6.19
N LYS A 87 14.88 5.80 6.34
CA LYS A 87 15.90 6.51 5.57
C LYS A 87 17.27 5.87 5.80
N GLY A 88 17.83 5.28 4.76
CA GLY A 88 19.11 4.59 4.80
C GLY A 88 19.08 3.12 5.26
N ARG A 89 17.90 2.56 5.57
CA ARG A 89 17.75 1.15 5.97
C ARG A 89 17.44 0.21 4.81
N PHE A 90 17.24 0.73 3.63
CA PHE A 90 16.90 -0.06 2.43
C PHE A 90 18.11 -0.69 1.74
N SER A 91 19.35 -0.26 2.07
CA SER A 91 20.51 -1.05 1.73
C SER A 91 20.60 -2.21 2.72
N VAL A 92 19.78 -3.23 2.50
CA VAL A 92 19.81 -4.40 3.36
C VAL A 92 21.16 -5.07 3.17
N ASP A 93 22.00 -4.98 4.19
CA ASP A 93 23.17 -5.83 4.28
C ASP A 93 22.70 -7.27 4.42
N LEU A 94 22.83 -8.05 3.36
CA LEU A 94 22.41 -9.46 3.33
C LEU A 94 23.41 -10.41 3.99
N SER A 95 24.47 -9.90 4.62
CA SER A 95 25.50 -10.69 5.30
C SER A 95 24.90 -11.57 6.41
N TRP A 96 23.78 -11.16 7.00
CA TRP A 96 23.08 -11.99 8.00
C TRP A 96 22.58 -13.33 7.44
N CYS A 97 22.33 -13.43 6.14
CA CYS A 97 21.93 -14.69 5.50
C CYS A 97 23.04 -15.74 5.54
N ASP A 98 24.28 -15.30 5.60
CA ASP A 98 25.47 -16.16 5.60
C ASP A 98 25.90 -16.56 7.03
N ASP A 99 25.53 -15.77 8.05
CA ASP A 99 25.72 -16.12 9.46
C ASP A 99 24.62 -17.07 9.93
N ARG A 100 24.99 -18.28 10.30
CA ARG A 100 24.03 -19.33 10.70
C ARG A 100 23.18 -18.92 11.91
N VAL A 101 23.78 -18.33 12.93
CA VAL A 101 23.08 -17.96 14.19
C VAL A 101 22.09 -16.82 13.92
N ILE A 102 22.55 -15.78 13.24
CA ILE A 102 21.72 -14.62 12.91
C ILE A 102 20.60 -15.05 11.97
N ARG A 103 20.90 -15.86 10.98
CA ARG A 103 19.91 -16.40 10.02
C ARG A 103 18.81 -17.18 10.74
N GLU A 104 19.18 -18.11 11.65
CA GLU A 104 18.20 -18.88 12.41
C GLU A 104 17.32 -17.95 13.29
N ALA A 105 17.90 -16.96 13.95
CA ALA A 105 17.16 -15.99 14.75
C ALA A 105 16.15 -15.18 13.90
N MET A 106 16.58 -14.67 12.76
CA MET A 106 15.75 -13.89 11.84
C MET A 106 14.61 -14.75 11.24
N LEU A 107 14.90 -16.00 10.85
CA LEU A 107 13.88 -16.91 10.34
C LEU A 107 12.86 -17.32 11.42
N ASN A 108 13.27 -17.44 12.67
CA ASN A 108 12.36 -17.67 13.79
C ASN A 108 11.47 -16.46 14.05
N GLN A 109 12.02 -15.26 14.02
CA GLN A 109 11.26 -14.02 14.14
C GLN A 109 10.22 -13.92 13.02
N TYR A 110 10.62 -14.17 11.78
CA TYR A 110 9.72 -14.22 10.64
C TYR A 110 8.59 -15.25 10.82
N ALA A 111 8.94 -16.49 11.24
CA ALA A 111 7.95 -17.55 11.46
C ALA A 111 6.95 -17.19 12.57
N ASN A 112 7.39 -16.51 13.62
CA ASN A 112 6.53 -16.01 14.68
C ASN A 112 5.57 -14.92 14.16
N ALA A 113 6.11 -13.90 13.48
CA ALA A 113 5.33 -12.82 12.91
C ALA A 113 4.28 -13.38 11.93
N ARG A 114 4.66 -14.36 11.09
CA ARG A 114 3.75 -15.03 10.17
C ARG A 114 2.60 -15.71 10.88
N ARG A 115 2.87 -16.47 11.93
CA ARG A 115 1.83 -17.16 12.74
C ARG A 115 0.87 -16.16 13.39
N GLN A 116 1.37 -15.06 13.94
CA GLN A 116 0.53 -14.03 14.55
C GLN A 116 -0.34 -13.34 13.50
N ARG A 117 0.23 -13.02 12.34
CA ARG A 117 -0.49 -12.49 11.20
C ARG A 117 -1.62 -13.44 10.77
N ASP A 118 -1.33 -14.72 10.61
CA ASP A 118 -2.32 -15.70 10.14
C ASP A 118 -3.48 -15.85 11.15
N LYS A 119 -3.21 -15.91 12.45
CA LYS A 119 -4.24 -15.87 13.50
C LYS A 119 -5.08 -14.60 13.43
N PHE A 120 -4.43 -13.46 13.19
CA PHE A 120 -5.12 -12.19 13.11
C PHE A 120 -6.06 -12.15 11.90
N VAL A 121 -5.61 -12.57 10.72
CA VAL A 121 -6.43 -12.65 9.51
C VAL A 121 -7.59 -13.63 9.70
N GLU A 122 -7.32 -14.81 10.26
CA GLU A 122 -8.35 -15.81 10.54
C GLU A 122 -9.45 -15.27 11.48
N ASN A 123 -9.07 -14.57 12.55
CA ASN A 123 -10.01 -13.94 13.46
C ASN A 123 -10.83 -12.83 12.77
N CYS A 124 -10.20 -12.03 11.89
CA CYS A 124 -10.91 -11.01 11.12
C CYS A 124 -11.91 -11.64 10.14
N VAL A 125 -11.50 -12.67 9.41
CA VAL A 125 -12.38 -13.40 8.48
C VAL A 125 -13.59 -13.98 9.22
N LYS A 126 -13.37 -14.69 10.34
CA LYS A 126 -14.44 -15.34 11.09
C LYS A 126 -15.41 -14.37 11.77
N SER A 127 -14.92 -13.23 12.24
CA SER A 127 -15.73 -12.37 13.13
C SER A 127 -16.27 -11.11 12.48
N ARG A 128 -15.76 -10.70 11.32
CA ARG A 128 -15.96 -9.33 10.82
C ARG A 128 -16.24 -9.20 9.33
N ILE A 129 -16.04 -10.25 8.55
CA ILE A 129 -16.27 -10.22 7.10
C ILE A 129 -17.56 -10.97 6.80
N SER A 130 -18.55 -10.24 6.29
CA SER A 130 -19.82 -10.82 5.85
C SER A 130 -19.70 -11.45 4.46
N ASP A 131 -20.60 -12.38 4.15
CA ASP A 131 -20.73 -12.98 2.81
C ASP A 131 -20.93 -11.92 1.72
N GLY A 132 -21.63 -10.82 2.03
CA GLY A 132 -21.81 -9.70 1.12
C GLY A 132 -20.51 -8.98 0.74
N LYS A 133 -19.52 -8.92 1.67
CA LYS A 133 -18.21 -8.34 1.37
C LYS A 133 -17.38 -9.25 0.46
N PHE A 134 -17.40 -10.54 0.69
CA PHE A 134 -16.75 -11.50 -0.22
C PHE A 134 -17.35 -11.46 -1.62
N ARG A 135 -18.68 -11.34 -1.70
CA ARG A 135 -19.38 -11.17 -3.00
C ARG A 135 -18.94 -9.88 -3.71
N ALA A 136 -18.88 -8.75 -2.98
CA ALA A 136 -18.44 -7.47 -3.55
C ALA A 136 -16.99 -7.55 -4.04
N ALA A 137 -16.10 -8.17 -3.28
CA ALA A 137 -14.71 -8.39 -3.65
C ALA A 137 -14.60 -9.29 -4.89
N ALA A 138 -15.34 -10.40 -4.96
CA ALA A 138 -15.37 -11.28 -6.11
C ALA A 138 -15.78 -10.54 -7.39
N VAL A 139 -16.86 -9.75 -7.33
CA VAL A 139 -17.30 -8.92 -8.47
C VAL A 139 -16.23 -7.92 -8.88
N ARG A 140 -15.58 -7.26 -7.93
CA ARG A 140 -14.48 -6.29 -8.20
C ARG A 140 -13.29 -6.97 -8.88
N LEU A 141 -12.99 -8.22 -8.51
CA LEU A 141 -11.97 -9.05 -9.15
C LEU A 141 -12.42 -9.71 -10.48
N GLY A 142 -13.66 -9.47 -10.92
CA GLY A 142 -14.20 -10.05 -12.15
C GLY A 142 -14.64 -11.51 -12.01
N LEU A 143 -14.85 -11.99 -10.78
CA LEU A 143 -15.27 -13.35 -10.48
C LEU A 143 -16.78 -13.43 -10.24
N ASP A 144 -17.39 -14.54 -10.64
CA ASP A 144 -18.82 -14.82 -10.44
C ASP A 144 -19.04 -15.51 -9.08
N TRP A 145 -19.48 -14.75 -8.09
CA TRP A 145 -19.73 -15.28 -6.74
C TRP A 145 -20.79 -16.38 -6.69
N ASP A 146 -21.74 -16.36 -7.60
CA ASP A 146 -22.79 -17.38 -7.62
C ASP A 146 -22.23 -18.75 -8.07
N LYS A 147 -21.07 -18.75 -8.73
CA LYS A 147 -20.29 -19.93 -9.06
C LYS A 147 -19.18 -20.26 -8.05
N ARG A 148 -19.22 -19.72 -6.84
CA ARG A 148 -18.13 -19.86 -5.84
C ARG A 148 -17.75 -21.31 -5.51
N HIS A 149 -18.67 -22.27 -5.67
CA HIS A 149 -18.39 -23.68 -5.45
C HIS A 149 -17.49 -24.31 -6.53
N HIS A 150 -17.30 -23.61 -7.65
CA HIS A 150 -16.42 -24.02 -8.75
C HIS A 150 -15.14 -23.17 -8.83
N MET A 151 -14.94 -22.25 -7.89
CA MET A 151 -13.73 -21.42 -7.85
C MET A 151 -12.51 -22.27 -7.53
N SER A 152 -11.40 -21.96 -8.17
CA SER A 152 -10.11 -22.54 -7.81
C SER A 152 -9.68 -22.05 -6.41
N GLN A 153 -8.76 -22.77 -5.79
CA GLN A 153 -8.18 -22.35 -4.53
C GLN A 153 -7.51 -20.97 -4.64
N THR A 154 -6.87 -20.69 -5.76
CA THR A 154 -6.24 -19.41 -6.04
C THR A 154 -7.25 -18.28 -6.11
N GLN A 155 -8.39 -18.48 -6.78
CA GLN A 155 -9.47 -17.49 -6.82
C GLN A 155 -10.04 -17.22 -5.43
N ALA A 156 -10.24 -18.27 -4.64
CA ALA A 156 -10.69 -18.12 -3.26
C ALA A 156 -9.69 -17.33 -2.38
N PHE A 157 -8.39 -17.63 -2.49
CA PHE A 157 -7.35 -16.86 -1.81
C PHE A 157 -7.29 -15.43 -2.27
N ALA A 158 -7.42 -15.15 -3.57
CA ALA A 158 -7.44 -13.78 -4.09
C ALA A 158 -8.60 -12.97 -3.50
N ILE A 159 -9.79 -13.56 -3.38
CA ILE A 159 -10.96 -12.90 -2.75
C ILE A 159 -10.69 -12.63 -1.27
N ILE A 160 -10.16 -13.61 -0.53
CA ILE A 160 -9.84 -13.46 0.89
C ILE A 160 -8.81 -12.35 1.08
N GLU A 161 -7.72 -12.40 0.33
CA GLU A 161 -6.65 -11.39 0.37
C GLU A 161 -7.22 -10.00 0.09
N PHE A 162 -7.94 -9.85 -1.03
CA PHE A 162 -8.52 -8.57 -1.41
C PHE A 162 -9.48 -8.04 -0.35
N THR A 163 -10.39 -8.88 0.13
CA THR A 163 -11.38 -8.49 1.13
C THR A 163 -10.74 -8.10 2.47
N THR A 164 -9.68 -8.78 2.87
CA THR A 164 -9.04 -8.54 4.18
C THR A 164 -8.06 -7.38 4.16
N MET A 165 -7.37 -7.18 3.03
CA MET A 165 -6.23 -6.27 2.96
C MET A 165 -6.53 -4.96 2.23
N TYR A 166 -7.40 -4.99 1.20
CA TYR A 166 -7.51 -3.87 0.26
C TYR A 166 -8.92 -3.32 0.10
N ASP A 167 -9.96 -4.02 0.55
CA ASP A 167 -11.34 -3.55 0.38
C ASP A 167 -11.55 -2.22 1.10
N ASP A 168 -11.78 -1.18 0.32
CA ASP A 168 -11.97 0.21 0.74
C ASP A 168 -13.43 0.63 0.77
N SER A 169 -14.37 -0.29 0.58
CA SER A 169 -15.81 0.00 0.45
C SER A 169 -16.39 0.86 1.59
N ASP A 170 -15.69 0.86 2.73
CA ASP A 170 -16.02 1.67 3.89
C ASP A 170 -14.93 2.73 4.21
N GLY A 171 -13.96 2.94 3.32
CA GLY A 171 -12.86 3.89 3.51
C GLY A 171 -11.77 3.42 4.48
N PHE A 172 -11.75 2.13 4.84
CA PHE A 172 -10.72 1.53 5.69
C PHE A 172 -10.41 0.10 5.25
N ILE A 173 -9.16 -0.31 5.41
CA ILE A 173 -8.80 -1.72 5.36
C ILE A 173 -9.59 -2.43 6.48
N PRO A 174 -10.38 -3.47 6.19
CA PRO A 174 -11.27 -4.12 7.18
C PRO A 174 -10.55 -4.58 8.44
N ILE A 175 -9.30 -5.00 8.26
CA ILE A 175 -8.38 -5.36 9.33
C ILE A 175 -8.11 -4.18 10.26
N VAL A 176 -7.80 -2.99 9.75
CA VAL A 176 -7.53 -1.79 10.58
C VAL A 176 -8.75 -1.38 11.38
N ARG A 177 -9.97 -1.45 10.81
CA ARG A 177 -11.21 -1.22 11.57
C ARG A 177 -11.42 -2.21 12.70
N GLY A 178 -11.02 -3.45 12.47
CA GLY A 178 -11.03 -4.46 13.51
C GLY A 178 -10.18 -4.07 14.71
N MET A 179 -9.07 -3.40 14.44
CA MET A 179 -8.07 -2.97 15.41
C MET A 179 -8.56 -1.86 16.33
N GLU A 180 -9.26 -0.87 15.77
CA GLU A 180 -9.79 0.25 16.57
C GLU A 180 -10.81 -0.18 17.61
N LYS A 181 -11.42 -1.36 17.44
CA LYS A 181 -12.41 -1.92 18.37
C LYS A 181 -11.83 -2.89 19.40
N THR A 182 -10.59 -3.33 19.22
CA THR A 182 -9.87 -4.16 20.21
C THR A 182 -9.14 -3.25 21.19
N LYS A 183 -9.21 -3.55 22.48
CA LYS A 183 -8.43 -2.82 23.49
C LYS A 183 -6.95 -3.10 23.24
N PRO A 184 -6.13 -2.07 22.90
CA PRO A 184 -4.69 -2.28 22.75
C PRO A 184 -4.08 -2.73 24.09
N GLY A 185 -3.03 -3.53 24.04
CA GLY A 185 -2.24 -3.90 25.20
C GLY A 185 -2.63 -5.20 25.90
N LEU A 186 -3.58 -5.98 25.35
CA LEU A 186 -3.91 -7.30 25.90
C LEU A 186 -2.97 -8.42 25.43
N ASP A 187 -2.41 -8.27 24.22
CA ASP A 187 -1.48 -9.21 23.59
C ASP A 187 -0.48 -8.42 22.74
N PRO A 188 0.78 -8.28 23.21
CA PRO A 188 1.81 -7.54 22.48
C PRO A 188 2.09 -8.06 21.06
N ASP A 189 1.98 -9.38 20.86
CA ASP A 189 2.21 -9.98 19.55
C ASP A 189 1.06 -9.66 18.59
N TYR A 190 -0.16 -9.59 19.11
CA TYR A 190 -1.32 -9.17 18.36
C TYR A 190 -1.22 -7.69 17.97
N ASP A 191 -0.81 -6.83 18.88
CA ASP A 191 -0.59 -5.41 18.63
C ASP A 191 0.50 -5.19 17.56
N ALA A 192 1.59 -5.98 17.60
CA ALA A 192 2.64 -5.95 16.59
C ALA A 192 2.12 -6.37 15.21
N ALA A 193 1.34 -7.44 15.13
CA ALA A 193 0.71 -7.89 13.88
C ALA A 193 -0.22 -6.83 13.30
N MET A 194 -0.97 -6.16 14.17
CA MET A 194 -1.82 -5.04 13.79
C MET A 194 -1.01 -3.88 13.18
N GLN A 195 0.06 -3.46 13.85
CA GLN A 195 0.92 -2.38 13.36
C GLN A 195 1.57 -2.71 12.00
N MET A 196 1.94 -3.96 11.77
CA MET A 196 2.42 -4.41 10.47
C MET A 196 1.36 -4.21 9.38
N HIS A 197 0.12 -4.63 9.65
CA HIS A 197 -0.98 -4.44 8.69
C HIS A 197 -1.34 -2.98 8.45
N ALA A 198 -1.22 -2.13 9.46
CA ALA A 198 -1.44 -0.68 9.31
C ALA A 198 -0.43 -0.02 8.34
N ARG A 199 0.73 -0.67 8.15
CA ARG A 199 1.81 -0.23 7.25
C ARG A 199 1.90 -1.06 5.97
N LEU A 200 0.89 -1.87 5.70
CA LEU A 200 0.76 -2.63 4.47
C LEU A 200 0.72 -1.69 3.26
N HIS A 201 1.48 -2.01 2.23
CA HIS A 201 1.30 -1.44 0.91
C HIS A 201 1.34 -2.54 -0.16
N TYR A 202 0.69 -2.28 -1.30
CA TYR A 202 0.70 -3.18 -2.45
C TYR A 202 1.67 -2.65 -3.48
N THR A 203 2.58 -3.49 -3.93
CA THR A 203 3.58 -3.08 -4.91
C THR A 203 3.88 -4.16 -5.94
N TRP A 204 4.50 -3.76 -7.03
CA TRP A 204 5.20 -4.63 -7.97
C TRP A 204 6.68 -4.60 -7.65
N SER A 205 7.24 -5.75 -7.38
CA SER A 205 8.60 -5.94 -6.90
C SER A 205 9.42 -6.70 -7.93
N LYS A 206 10.47 -6.07 -8.49
CA LYS A 206 11.42 -6.74 -9.36
C LYS A 206 12.44 -7.50 -8.52
N VAL A 207 12.58 -8.80 -8.74
CA VAL A 207 13.52 -9.66 -8.02
C VAL A 207 14.95 -9.36 -8.49
N LEU A 208 15.77 -8.82 -7.60
CA LEU A 208 17.18 -8.48 -7.88
C LEU A 208 18.13 -9.60 -7.50
N GLU A 209 17.98 -10.16 -6.30
CA GLU A 209 18.87 -11.15 -5.73
C GLU A 209 18.08 -12.16 -4.90
N MET A 210 18.53 -13.41 -4.88
CA MET A 210 17.90 -14.47 -4.12
C MET A 210 18.87 -15.02 -3.09
N ARG A 211 18.39 -15.16 -1.85
CA ARG A 211 19.10 -15.82 -0.74
C ARG A 211 18.34 -17.07 -0.36
N SER A 212 18.76 -18.20 -0.95
CA SER A 212 18.05 -19.47 -0.83
C SER A 212 17.70 -19.84 0.60
N GLY A 213 16.43 -20.12 0.84
CA GLY A 213 15.88 -20.47 2.16
C GLY A 213 15.72 -19.29 3.14
N CYS A 214 16.12 -18.08 2.74
CA CYS A 214 15.94 -16.85 3.53
C CYS A 214 14.89 -15.92 2.92
N GLY A 215 15.13 -15.45 1.71
CA GLY A 215 14.26 -14.51 1.04
C GLY A 215 14.86 -13.95 -0.24
N ILE A 216 14.29 -12.85 -0.68
CA ILE A 216 14.64 -12.20 -1.95
C ILE A 216 14.86 -10.70 -1.74
N LYS A 217 15.90 -10.16 -2.38
CA LYS A 217 16.09 -8.72 -2.49
C LYS A 217 15.31 -8.25 -3.70
N CYS A 218 14.47 -7.25 -3.50
CA CYS A 218 13.57 -6.71 -4.51
C CYS A 218 13.82 -5.22 -4.70
N LEU A 219 13.51 -4.72 -5.90
CA LEU A 219 13.28 -3.32 -6.19
C LEU A 219 11.77 -3.06 -6.17
N ASP A 220 11.32 -2.16 -5.33
CA ASP A 220 9.93 -1.67 -5.36
C ASP A 220 9.75 -0.78 -6.60
N MET A 221 8.92 -1.20 -7.53
CA MET A 221 8.73 -0.49 -8.79
C MET A 221 7.87 0.78 -8.64
N LEU A 222 7.18 0.97 -7.51
CA LEU A 222 6.45 2.22 -7.22
C LEU A 222 7.38 3.27 -6.61
N THR A 223 8.21 2.88 -5.64
CA THR A 223 9.09 3.82 -4.94
C THR A 223 10.47 3.96 -5.58
N GLY A 224 10.93 2.93 -6.27
CA GLY A 224 12.30 2.86 -6.80
C GLY A 224 13.33 2.44 -5.73
N GLU A 225 12.90 1.94 -4.58
CA GLU A 225 13.77 1.58 -3.46
C GLU A 225 13.96 0.06 -3.36
N ASP A 226 15.15 -0.34 -2.94
CA ASP A 226 15.47 -1.74 -2.66
C ASP A 226 14.94 -2.13 -1.29
N PHE A 227 14.42 -3.36 -1.18
CA PHE A 227 14.04 -3.95 0.10
C PHE A 227 14.28 -5.46 0.12
N PHE A 228 14.34 -6.06 1.31
CA PHE A 228 14.43 -7.50 1.48
C PHE A 228 13.09 -8.08 1.91
N LEU A 229 12.59 -9.04 1.14
CA LEU A 229 11.36 -9.75 1.40
C LEU A 229 11.67 -11.14 1.94
N PHE A 230 11.23 -11.43 3.17
CA PHE A 230 11.26 -12.79 3.68
C PHE A 230 10.32 -13.67 2.86
N GLU A 231 10.89 -14.58 2.09
CA GLU A 231 10.13 -15.53 1.30
C GLU A 231 10.97 -16.79 1.03
N ARG A 232 10.77 -17.78 1.90
CA ARG A 232 11.60 -18.97 1.92
C ARG A 232 11.42 -19.89 0.72
N ASN A 233 10.20 -19.96 0.19
CA ASN A 233 9.86 -20.86 -0.89
C ASN A 233 10.30 -20.28 -2.24
N LEU A 234 9.85 -19.05 -2.54
CA LEU A 234 10.25 -18.39 -3.78
C LEU A 234 11.77 -18.22 -3.89
N SER A 235 12.47 -18.00 -2.76
CA SER A 235 13.92 -17.85 -2.74
C SER A 235 14.71 -19.10 -3.19
N LYS A 236 14.03 -20.25 -3.30
CA LYS A 236 14.63 -21.51 -3.80
C LYS A 236 14.50 -21.69 -5.32
N SER A 237 13.80 -20.79 -5.99
CA SER A 237 13.46 -20.84 -7.41
C SER A 237 14.31 -19.84 -8.20
N PRO A 238 15.53 -20.19 -8.60
CA PRO A 238 16.50 -19.26 -9.21
C PRO A 238 15.98 -18.62 -10.50
N GLU A 239 15.04 -19.25 -11.17
CA GLU A 239 14.36 -18.77 -12.38
C GLU A 239 13.53 -17.48 -12.13
N LEU A 240 13.20 -17.19 -10.89
CA LEU A 240 12.47 -15.95 -10.54
C LEU A 240 13.37 -14.70 -10.50
N LYS A 241 14.69 -14.84 -10.64
CA LYS A 241 15.57 -13.68 -10.71
C LYS A 241 15.26 -12.85 -11.96
N GLY A 242 14.98 -11.56 -11.75
CA GLY A 242 14.56 -10.65 -12.80
C GLY A 242 13.05 -10.62 -13.03
N CYS A 243 12.30 -11.60 -12.53
CA CYS A 243 10.85 -11.58 -12.60
C CYS A 243 10.25 -10.47 -11.72
N ILE A 244 9.02 -10.10 -12.02
CA ILE A 244 8.24 -9.18 -11.22
C ILE A 244 7.22 -9.95 -10.39
N ILE A 245 7.09 -9.59 -9.13
CA ILE A 245 6.13 -10.17 -8.20
C ILE A 245 5.24 -9.03 -7.70
N ALA A 246 3.93 -9.13 -7.94
CA ALA A 246 2.96 -8.24 -7.34
C ALA A 246 2.43 -8.85 -6.04
N SER A 247 2.52 -8.11 -4.95
CA SER A 247 2.05 -8.56 -3.64
C SER A 247 1.83 -7.40 -2.69
N GLY A 248 1.04 -7.64 -1.65
CA GLY A 248 1.08 -6.81 -0.47
C GLY A 248 2.31 -7.12 0.36
N VAL A 249 2.99 -6.09 0.82
CA VAL A 249 4.17 -6.19 1.66
C VAL A 249 3.98 -5.43 2.97
N MET A 250 4.49 -6.01 4.06
CA MET A 250 4.38 -5.48 5.42
C MET A 250 5.75 -5.42 6.05
N PRO A 251 6.12 -4.34 6.75
CA PRO A 251 7.40 -4.24 7.41
C PRO A 251 7.54 -5.24 8.56
N LEU A 252 8.71 -5.85 8.67
CA LEU A 252 9.13 -6.73 9.76
C LEU A 252 10.56 -6.38 10.16
N GLY A 253 10.71 -5.50 11.15
CA GLY A 253 12.01 -4.92 11.47
C GLY A 253 12.59 -4.14 10.28
N ASP A 254 13.81 -4.47 9.90
CA ASP A 254 14.50 -3.88 8.75
C ASP A 254 14.21 -4.61 7.41
N CYS A 255 13.32 -5.60 7.45
CA CYS A 255 12.91 -6.39 6.29
C CYS A 255 11.39 -6.31 6.11
N PHE A 256 10.89 -7.00 5.10
CA PHE A 256 9.46 -7.10 4.82
C PHE A 256 9.00 -8.55 4.75
N MET A 257 7.72 -8.77 4.92
CA MET A 257 7.03 -10.02 4.62
C MET A 257 5.83 -9.75 3.72
N HIS A 258 5.49 -10.71 2.85
CA HIS A 258 4.29 -10.57 2.04
C HIS A 258 3.03 -11.01 2.79
N THR A 259 1.88 -10.55 2.31
CA THR A 259 0.56 -10.83 2.91
C THR A 259 0.13 -12.29 2.80
N GLY A 260 0.72 -13.05 1.89
CA GLY A 260 0.42 -14.48 1.66
C GLY A 260 -0.06 -14.77 0.24
N PHE A 261 -0.45 -13.75 -0.50
CA PHE A 261 -0.81 -13.86 -1.90
C PHE A 261 0.17 -13.07 -2.75
N SER A 262 0.86 -13.74 -3.66
CA SER A 262 1.84 -13.13 -4.55
C SER A 262 1.57 -13.57 -5.98
N ILE A 263 1.66 -12.63 -6.90
CA ILE A 263 1.42 -12.85 -8.33
C ILE A 263 2.74 -12.69 -9.07
N PRO A 264 3.36 -13.77 -9.58
CA PRO A 264 4.50 -13.64 -10.45
C PRO A 264 4.04 -13.23 -11.85
N PHE A 265 4.74 -12.26 -12.44
CA PHE A 265 4.61 -11.92 -13.84
C PHE A 265 5.77 -12.55 -14.60
N PRO A 266 5.49 -13.45 -15.55
CA PRO A 266 6.49 -13.95 -16.46
C PRO A 266 6.94 -12.83 -17.39
N GLY A 267 8.25 -12.67 -17.56
CA GLY A 267 8.82 -11.64 -18.42
C GLY A 267 9.27 -10.42 -17.62
N GLY A 268 10.46 -10.12 -17.69
CA GLY A 268 11.22 -9.08 -17.00
C GLY A 268 12.69 -9.36 -17.14
N GLY A 269 13.05 -10.11 -18.21
CA GLY A 269 14.44 -10.32 -18.54
C GLY A 269 15.17 -8.98 -18.72
N ALA A 270 16.47 -8.99 -18.62
CA ALA A 270 17.28 -7.79 -18.78
C ALA A 270 16.94 -7.12 -20.14
N GLY A 271 16.39 -5.89 -20.08
CA GLY A 271 15.99 -5.11 -21.26
C GLY A 271 14.52 -5.22 -21.66
N ASP A 272 13.67 -5.90 -20.88
CA ASP A 272 12.23 -5.92 -21.12
C ASP A 272 11.52 -4.82 -20.29
N ASP A 273 11.20 -3.71 -20.96
CA ASP A 273 10.46 -2.56 -20.36
C ASP A 273 8.92 -2.77 -20.38
N SER A 274 8.46 -3.97 -20.77
CA SER A 274 7.01 -4.22 -20.93
C SER A 274 6.25 -4.06 -19.62
N ALA A 275 6.81 -4.54 -18.53
CA ALA A 275 6.21 -4.44 -17.20
C ALA A 275 6.22 -2.99 -16.67
N GLU A 276 7.28 -2.21 -16.94
CA GLU A 276 7.31 -0.80 -16.58
C GLU A 276 6.25 -0.01 -17.35
N ARG A 277 6.11 -0.26 -18.65
CA ARG A 277 5.05 0.35 -19.46
C ARG A 277 3.65 -0.03 -19.00
N MET A 278 3.46 -1.30 -18.62
CA MET A 278 2.20 -1.78 -18.08
C MET A 278 1.89 -1.12 -16.72
N LEU A 279 2.89 -1.00 -15.85
CA LEU A 279 2.76 -0.29 -14.58
C LEU A 279 2.40 1.18 -14.78
N ASP A 280 3.10 1.87 -15.68
CA ASP A 280 2.82 3.28 -15.99
C ASP A 280 1.41 3.46 -16.57
N GLY A 281 0.95 2.54 -17.40
CA GLY A 281 -0.43 2.52 -17.90
C GLY A 281 -1.45 2.38 -16.78
N LEU A 282 -1.23 1.44 -15.85
CA LEU A 282 -2.11 1.26 -14.68
C LEU A 282 -2.11 2.49 -13.77
N LEU A 283 -0.96 3.12 -13.56
CA LEU A 283 -0.87 4.35 -12.75
C LEU A 283 -1.61 5.52 -13.42
N ALA A 284 -1.52 5.63 -14.74
CA ALA A 284 -2.26 6.64 -15.50
C ALA A 284 -3.78 6.40 -15.40
N ASP A 285 -4.24 5.18 -15.51
CA ASP A 285 -5.67 4.82 -15.34
C ASP A 285 -6.19 5.14 -13.94
N LEU A 286 -5.33 5.03 -12.92
CA LEU A 286 -5.61 5.43 -11.55
C LEU A 286 -5.52 6.95 -11.33
N LYS A 287 -5.24 7.73 -12.38
CA LYS A 287 -5.07 9.19 -12.33
C LYS A 287 -4.02 9.62 -11.31
N THR A 288 -2.95 8.87 -11.20
CA THR A 288 -1.81 9.20 -10.35
C THR A 288 -0.56 9.49 -11.19
N THR A 289 0.50 9.97 -10.53
CA THR A 289 1.78 10.22 -11.19
C THR A 289 2.46 8.92 -11.59
N THR A 290 3.18 8.94 -12.72
CA THR A 290 4.11 7.86 -13.09
C THR A 290 5.55 8.15 -12.66
N LYS A 291 5.80 9.37 -12.15
CA LYS A 291 7.13 9.79 -11.68
C LYS A 291 7.39 9.20 -10.29
N ARG A 292 8.42 8.38 -10.18
CA ARG A 292 8.84 7.76 -8.90
C ARG A 292 9.46 8.81 -7.95
N PRO A 293 9.29 8.67 -6.62
CA PRO A 293 8.49 7.65 -5.96
C PRO A 293 6.98 7.88 -6.11
N VAL A 294 6.22 6.81 -6.34
CA VAL A 294 4.77 6.83 -6.36
C VAL A 294 4.23 6.32 -5.03
N VAL A 295 3.38 7.11 -4.40
CA VAL A 295 2.69 6.71 -3.17
C VAL A 295 1.20 6.74 -3.43
N LEU A 296 0.58 5.57 -3.36
CA LEU A 296 -0.84 5.40 -3.60
C LEU A 296 -1.67 5.73 -2.35
N SER A 297 -2.81 6.39 -2.55
CA SER A 297 -3.83 6.47 -1.50
C SER A 297 -4.39 5.07 -1.18
N LYS A 298 -5.18 4.93 -0.11
CA LYS A 298 -5.82 3.65 0.20
C LYS A 298 -6.74 3.19 -0.93
N GLU A 299 -7.54 4.10 -1.47
CA GLU A 299 -8.45 3.83 -2.59
C GLU A 299 -7.67 3.47 -3.86
N GLN A 300 -6.58 4.18 -4.13
CA GLN A 300 -5.69 3.86 -5.26
C GLN A 300 -5.00 2.52 -5.06
N THR A 301 -4.53 2.20 -3.84
CA THR A 301 -3.95 0.91 -3.50
C THR A 301 -4.94 -0.23 -3.71
N ALA A 302 -6.19 -0.07 -3.24
CA ALA A 302 -7.25 -1.06 -3.47
C ALA A 302 -7.58 -1.23 -4.95
N SER A 303 -7.65 -0.14 -5.70
CA SER A 303 -7.90 -0.17 -7.14
C SER A 303 -6.73 -0.80 -7.91
N PHE A 304 -5.50 -0.46 -7.54
CA PHE A 304 -4.29 -1.03 -8.13
C PHE A 304 -4.19 -2.54 -7.88
N ALA A 305 -4.42 -2.98 -6.63
CA ALA A 305 -4.47 -4.40 -6.28
C ALA A 305 -5.59 -5.12 -7.06
N ALA A 306 -6.81 -4.54 -7.12
CA ALA A 306 -7.93 -5.14 -7.82
C ALA A 306 -7.65 -5.34 -9.31
N VAL A 307 -7.12 -4.31 -9.99
CA VAL A 307 -6.82 -4.40 -11.43
C VAL A 307 -5.70 -5.40 -11.68
N THR A 308 -4.64 -5.40 -10.85
CA THR A 308 -3.54 -6.35 -10.96
C THR A 308 -4.04 -7.80 -10.80
N ILE A 309 -4.79 -8.08 -9.73
CA ILE A 309 -5.32 -9.43 -9.46
C ILE A 309 -6.29 -9.86 -10.58
N LYS A 310 -7.21 -8.98 -10.97
CA LYS A 310 -8.18 -9.26 -12.03
C LYS A 310 -7.51 -9.58 -13.36
N SER A 311 -6.50 -8.79 -13.76
CA SER A 311 -5.77 -9.02 -15.02
C SER A 311 -5.05 -10.36 -15.00
N TRP A 312 -4.47 -10.72 -13.87
CA TRP A 312 -3.81 -12.00 -13.70
C TRP A 312 -4.78 -13.19 -13.74
N LEU A 313 -5.90 -13.11 -13.04
CA LEU A 313 -6.95 -14.13 -13.08
C LEU A 313 -7.52 -14.30 -14.50
N ALA A 314 -7.70 -13.21 -15.26
CA ALA A 314 -8.19 -13.22 -16.63
C ALA A 314 -7.18 -13.85 -17.61
N ALA A 315 -5.89 -13.78 -17.31
CA ALA A 315 -4.84 -14.43 -18.12
C ALA A 315 -4.79 -15.95 -17.96
N GLY A 316 -5.61 -16.53 -17.08
CA GLY A 316 -5.70 -17.99 -16.87
C GLY A 316 -4.43 -18.61 -16.25
N ILE A 317 -3.62 -17.80 -15.55
CA ILE A 317 -2.35 -18.24 -14.96
C ILE A 317 -2.59 -19.08 -13.68
N ASP A 318 -3.82 -19.44 -13.41
CA ASP A 318 -4.23 -20.27 -12.27
C ASP A 318 -3.43 -21.59 -12.13
N ASP A 319 -2.94 -22.13 -13.21
CA ASP A 319 -2.23 -23.42 -13.22
C ASP A 319 -0.74 -23.32 -12.81
N TYR A 320 -0.16 -22.12 -12.77
CA TYR A 320 1.27 -21.94 -12.46
C TYR A 320 1.57 -21.82 -10.95
N MET A 321 0.58 -21.61 -10.11
CA MET A 321 0.77 -21.43 -8.66
C MET A 321 0.46 -22.71 -7.85
N ARG A 322 0.81 -23.89 -8.35
CA ARG A 322 1.03 -25.03 -7.46
C ARG A 322 2.38 -24.87 -6.76
N ILE A 323 2.54 -23.82 -5.97
CA ILE A 323 3.52 -23.83 -4.89
C ILE A 323 2.95 -24.80 -3.88
N GLU A 324 3.37 -26.05 -3.93
CA GLU A 324 3.06 -27.05 -2.92
C GLU A 324 3.58 -26.52 -1.58
N TYR A 325 2.67 -26.01 -0.75
CA TYR A 325 2.92 -25.85 0.67
C TYR A 325 3.00 -27.25 1.28
N LYS A 326 4.19 -27.85 1.24
CA LYS A 326 4.57 -29.01 2.04
C LYS A 326 5.21 -28.58 3.33
#